data_be6b34c006683addaedd9f0fa1d6d0b3
#
_entry.id   be6b34c006683addaedd9f0fa1d6d0b3
#
_cell.length_a   1.000
_cell.length_b   1.000
_cell.length_c   1.000
_cell.angle_alpha   90.00
_cell.angle_beta   90.00
_cell.angle_gamma   90.00
#
_symmetry.space_group_name_H-M   'P 1'
#
loop_
_entity.id
_entity.type
_entity.pdbx_description
1 polymer ?
#
loop_
_entity_poly.entity_id
_entity_poly.type
_entity_poly.pdbx_seq_one_letter_code
_entity_poly.pdbx_strand_id
1 'polypeptide(L)'
;MIKPSYDEVLNLKDNYSVIPIYKEIYADAFTPINLLRKIAGKSDKFFLLESIEGGEKWARYSFIGFNPKARLSYKNGTLTVTGEGARVVKTAKPYDALREYLADYKTPHFKDIPPFTGGLVGYFGYAMISVAEPVLKLKRGDTNDFDMMLFDKIIAYDHLKEKLIIIVNMKTNDTKAQYELAKKDIAEIISTITSPEPLPKLESDENVEFTSTYSKEEFCKMVEKTKEYIFDGDIFQCVVSRRFEADYKNSLINAYRVLRSTNPSPYMVYMSIDGDEIISTSPETLVKLQNGVLNTFPIAGSRPRGKTDTEDNALADELIHDEKELAEHNMLVDLGRNDIGKISEFNSVKVTKYQEVLRYSKIMHICSEVEGKLKDGLDAFDAIESLLPAGTLSGAPKIRACEIIEELERTPRGVYGGALGYVDFNGNLDTCIAIRMAVKKNDKVYVQAGAGIVADSIPESEYEETYNKALAVMNAVKNAGEVNAL
;
A
#
# COMPACT_ATOMS: atom_id res chain seq x y z
N MET A 1 -19.73 -8.46 24.69
CA MET A 1 -19.86 -9.93 24.55
C MET A 1 -18.86 -10.40 23.52
N ILE A 2 -18.25 -11.56 23.69
CA ILE A 2 -17.34 -12.16 22.70
C ILE A 2 -18.16 -12.96 21.69
N LYS A 3 -17.83 -12.86 20.44
CA LYS A 3 -18.48 -13.54 19.30
C LYS A 3 -17.42 -14.20 18.41
N PRO A 4 -17.76 -15.29 17.71
CA PRO A 4 -18.90 -16.16 17.99
C PRO A 4 -18.81 -16.79 19.39
N SER A 5 -19.93 -17.33 19.88
CA SER A 5 -19.97 -18.12 21.10
C SER A 5 -19.22 -19.47 20.92
N TYR A 6 -18.88 -20.14 22.01
CA TYR A 6 -18.19 -21.44 21.93
C TYR A 6 -19.01 -22.50 21.15
N ASP A 7 -20.33 -22.51 21.31
CA ASP A 7 -21.21 -23.46 20.60
C ASP A 7 -21.25 -23.17 19.09
N GLU A 8 -21.24 -21.90 18.71
CA GLU A 8 -21.14 -21.50 17.28
C GLU A 8 -19.78 -21.91 16.70
N VAL A 9 -18.70 -21.78 17.46
CA VAL A 9 -17.36 -22.22 17.05
C VAL A 9 -17.32 -23.74 16.84
N LEU A 10 -17.97 -24.54 17.72
CA LEU A 10 -18.04 -25.98 17.55
C LEU A 10 -18.72 -26.41 16.24
N ASN A 11 -19.68 -25.63 15.75
CA ASN A 11 -20.35 -25.88 14.46
C ASN A 11 -19.48 -25.53 13.24
N LEU A 12 -18.45 -24.71 13.40
CA LEU A 12 -17.58 -24.24 12.33
C LEU A 12 -16.25 -24.99 12.24
N LYS A 13 -15.76 -25.54 13.35
CA LYS A 13 -14.38 -26.06 13.50
C LYS A 13 -13.98 -27.13 12.49
N ASP A 14 -14.93 -27.94 12.00
CA ASP A 14 -14.64 -29.04 11.07
C ASP A 14 -14.49 -28.55 9.60
N ASN A 15 -14.97 -27.35 9.31
CA ASN A 15 -14.92 -26.75 7.97
C ASN A 15 -13.79 -25.74 7.79
N TYR A 16 -13.22 -25.21 8.90
CA TYR A 16 -12.26 -24.13 8.89
C TYR A 16 -11.08 -24.45 9.84
N SER A 17 -9.89 -24.06 9.41
CA SER A 17 -8.68 -24.22 10.22
C SER A 17 -8.46 -23.08 11.21
N VAL A 18 -9.06 -21.92 10.91
CA VAL A 18 -8.99 -20.70 11.71
C VAL A 18 -10.37 -20.06 11.83
N ILE A 19 -10.73 -19.59 13.02
CA ILE A 19 -12.01 -18.89 13.26
C ILE A 19 -11.73 -17.56 13.94
N PRO A 20 -12.19 -16.41 13.38
CA PRO A 20 -12.05 -15.10 14.00
C PRO A 20 -12.99 -14.99 15.21
N ILE A 21 -12.39 -14.81 16.38
CA ILE A 21 -13.08 -14.51 17.64
C ILE A 21 -12.92 -13.01 17.87
N TYR A 22 -14.02 -12.31 18.17
CA TYR A 22 -13.96 -10.87 18.28
C TYR A 22 -14.81 -10.29 19.41
N LYS A 23 -14.44 -9.07 19.82
CA LYS A 23 -15.18 -8.26 20.77
C LYS A 23 -15.21 -6.80 20.29
N GLU A 24 -16.40 -6.21 20.34
CA GLU A 24 -16.59 -4.77 20.10
C GLU A 24 -16.53 -4.00 21.43
N ILE A 25 -15.89 -2.84 21.40
CA ILE A 25 -15.91 -1.83 22.46
C ILE A 25 -16.13 -0.45 21.84
N TYR A 26 -16.58 0.53 22.62
CA TYR A 26 -16.72 1.92 22.16
C TYR A 26 -15.35 2.56 21.92
N ALA A 27 -15.25 3.40 20.89
CA ALA A 27 -14.01 4.04 20.46
C ALA A 27 -13.93 5.54 20.83
N ASP A 28 -14.90 6.05 21.56
CA ASP A 28 -15.05 7.47 21.94
C ASP A 28 -13.84 8.07 22.66
N ALA A 29 -13.01 7.24 23.31
CA ALA A 29 -11.77 7.65 23.97
C ALA A 29 -10.50 7.35 23.16
N PHE A 30 -10.61 6.89 21.91
CA PHE A 30 -9.48 6.39 21.12
C PHE A 30 -9.39 7.08 19.75
N THR A 31 -8.17 7.19 19.24
CA THR A 31 -7.90 7.47 17.83
C THR A 31 -6.92 6.45 17.27
N PRO A 32 -6.93 6.15 15.97
CA PRO A 32 -5.96 5.23 15.37
C PRO A 32 -4.51 5.60 15.70
N ILE A 33 -4.18 6.89 15.73
CA ILE A 33 -2.84 7.38 16.07
C ILE A 33 -2.48 7.11 17.53
N ASN A 34 -3.41 7.31 18.48
CA ASN A 34 -3.13 7.01 19.88
C ASN A 34 -2.94 5.52 20.11
N LEU A 35 -3.73 4.68 19.42
CA LEU A 35 -3.55 3.22 19.44
C LEU A 35 -2.18 2.83 18.86
N LEU A 36 -1.79 3.39 17.70
CA LEU A 36 -0.48 3.17 17.08
C LEU A 36 0.66 3.50 18.04
N ARG A 37 0.61 4.67 18.69
CA ARG A 37 1.65 5.10 19.65
C ARG A 37 1.77 4.19 20.86
N LYS A 38 0.64 3.70 21.39
CA LYS A 38 0.65 2.71 22.50
C LYS A 38 1.30 1.40 22.08
N ILE A 39 1.05 0.96 20.85
CA ILE A 39 1.60 -0.27 20.28
C ILE A 39 3.10 -0.11 19.98
N ALA A 40 3.52 1.01 19.41
CA ALA A 40 4.92 1.30 19.10
C ALA A 40 5.84 1.24 20.33
N GLY A 41 5.31 1.52 21.53
CA GLY A 41 6.04 1.33 22.79
C GLY A 41 6.22 -0.13 23.22
N LYS A 42 5.59 -1.10 22.54
CA LYS A 42 5.54 -2.52 22.96
C LYS A 42 5.95 -3.50 21.86
N SER A 43 6.08 -3.06 20.63
CA SER A 43 6.43 -3.90 19.47
C SER A 43 7.26 -3.12 18.46
N ASP A 44 8.21 -3.79 17.84
CA ASP A 44 9.00 -3.31 16.70
C ASP A 44 8.42 -3.73 15.34
N LYS A 45 7.36 -4.56 15.36
CA LYS A 45 6.64 -5.05 14.19
C LYS A 45 5.16 -4.76 14.31
N PHE A 46 4.71 -3.74 13.60
CA PHE A 46 3.32 -3.31 13.63
C PHE A 46 2.98 -2.50 12.38
N PHE A 47 1.69 -2.32 12.14
CA PHE A 47 1.20 -1.50 11.04
C PHE A 47 -0.04 -0.70 11.45
N LEU A 48 -0.30 0.35 10.68
CA LEU A 48 -1.57 1.06 10.58
C LEU A 48 -1.89 1.23 9.09
N LEU A 49 -3.05 0.71 8.67
CA LEU A 49 -3.64 0.96 7.36
C LEU A 49 -4.92 1.75 7.55
N GLU A 50 -5.01 2.90 6.90
CA GLU A 50 -6.17 3.79 6.96
C GLU A 50 -6.60 4.21 5.55
N SER A 51 -7.87 4.59 5.42
CA SER A 51 -8.36 5.38 4.30
C SER A 51 -9.00 6.64 4.88
N ILE A 52 -8.58 7.81 4.42
CA ILE A 52 -9.05 9.09 4.97
C ILE A 52 -9.91 9.84 3.94
N GLU A 53 -9.72 9.57 2.65
CA GLU A 53 -10.48 10.16 1.55
C GLU A 53 -11.15 9.08 0.70
N GLY A 54 -12.29 9.38 0.08
CA GLY A 54 -13.00 8.45 -0.81
C GLY A 54 -14.44 8.13 -0.41
N GLY A 55 -15.01 8.83 0.58
CA GLY A 55 -16.39 8.68 1.04
C GLY A 55 -16.62 7.47 1.96
N GLU A 56 -17.87 7.28 2.41
CA GLU A 56 -18.24 6.29 3.45
C GLU A 56 -17.86 4.84 3.14
N LYS A 57 -17.73 4.46 1.88
CA LYS A 57 -17.38 3.08 1.51
C LYS A 57 -15.89 2.77 1.63
N TRP A 58 -15.01 3.75 1.45
CA TRP A 58 -13.56 3.57 1.43
C TRP A 58 -12.91 3.88 2.79
N ALA A 59 -13.38 4.93 3.45
CA ALA A 59 -12.80 5.47 4.69
C ALA A 59 -13.41 4.88 5.97
N ARG A 60 -14.11 3.74 5.89
CA ARG A 60 -14.84 3.22 7.05
C ARG A 60 -13.94 2.63 8.13
N TYR A 61 -12.85 1.95 7.76
CA TYR A 61 -12.03 1.22 8.71
C TYR A 61 -10.58 1.68 8.72
N SER A 62 -9.99 1.77 9.92
CA SER A 62 -8.55 1.71 10.11
C SER A 62 -8.16 0.38 10.73
N PHE A 63 -7.11 -0.25 10.21
CA PHE A 63 -6.63 -1.55 10.69
C PHE A 63 -5.26 -1.40 11.33
N ILE A 64 -5.10 -2.00 12.50
CA ILE A 64 -3.85 -2.03 13.27
C ILE A 64 -3.55 -3.48 13.63
N GLY A 65 -2.31 -3.91 13.35
CA GLY A 65 -1.78 -5.18 13.80
C GLY A 65 -0.42 -5.00 14.44
N PHE A 66 -0.07 -5.89 15.35
CA PHE A 66 1.22 -5.90 16.03
C PHE A 66 1.59 -7.31 16.49
N ASN A 67 2.88 -7.52 16.75
CA ASN A 67 3.42 -8.84 17.14
C ASN A 67 2.99 -9.93 16.15
N PRO A 68 3.42 -9.86 14.87
CA PRO A 68 3.04 -10.86 13.87
C PRO A 68 3.50 -12.27 14.28
N LYS A 69 2.74 -13.30 13.88
CA LYS A 69 3.08 -14.71 14.06
C LYS A 69 4.33 -15.11 13.31
N ALA A 70 4.49 -14.54 12.12
CA ALA A 70 5.62 -14.79 11.25
C ALA A 70 5.92 -13.56 10.39
N ARG A 71 7.15 -13.49 9.91
CA ARG A 71 7.57 -12.59 8.82
C ARG A 71 8.17 -13.42 7.71
N LEU A 72 7.72 -13.16 6.49
CA LEU A 72 8.18 -13.79 5.25
C LEU A 72 8.85 -12.72 4.41
N SER A 73 10.14 -12.83 4.20
CA SER A 73 10.91 -11.91 3.38
C SER A 73 11.62 -12.65 2.25
N TYR A 74 11.65 -12.02 1.08
CA TYR A 74 12.31 -12.58 -0.11
C TYR A 74 13.33 -11.60 -0.63
N LYS A 75 14.53 -12.10 -0.87
CA LYS A 75 15.62 -11.31 -1.44
C LYS A 75 16.55 -12.19 -2.26
N ASN A 76 16.81 -11.80 -3.50
CA ASN A 76 17.79 -12.47 -4.37
C ASN A 76 17.59 -14.00 -4.46
N GLY A 77 16.37 -14.47 -4.65
CA GLY A 77 16.08 -15.90 -4.78
C GLY A 77 16.01 -16.65 -3.44
N THR A 78 16.12 -15.98 -2.31
CA THR A 78 16.06 -16.58 -0.98
C THR A 78 14.86 -16.10 -0.21
N LEU A 79 13.96 -17.02 0.17
CA LEU A 79 12.89 -16.81 1.11
C LEU A 79 13.37 -17.07 2.52
N THR A 80 13.15 -16.14 3.42
CA THR A 80 13.40 -16.28 4.86
C THR A 80 12.08 -16.12 5.60
N VAL A 81 11.71 -17.13 6.38
CA VAL A 81 10.57 -17.10 7.31
C VAL A 81 11.12 -17.04 8.72
N THR A 82 10.65 -16.08 9.53
CA THR A 82 10.95 -15.97 10.96
C THR A 82 9.66 -16.06 11.76
N GLY A 83 9.74 -16.51 13.01
CA GLY A 83 8.55 -16.78 13.84
C GLY A 83 7.98 -18.17 13.58
N GLU A 84 6.67 -18.30 13.46
CA GLU A 84 6.00 -19.59 13.20
C GLU A 84 6.43 -20.16 11.84
N GLY A 85 6.90 -21.42 11.83
CA GLY A 85 7.40 -22.06 10.60
C GLY A 85 8.76 -21.57 10.12
N ALA A 86 9.61 -21.05 11.03
CA ALA A 86 10.93 -20.49 10.68
C ALA A 86 11.76 -21.40 9.78
N ARG A 87 12.16 -20.88 8.62
CA ARG A 87 12.95 -21.59 7.62
C ARG A 87 13.62 -20.62 6.65
N VAL A 88 14.67 -21.11 5.98
CA VAL A 88 15.30 -20.40 4.87
C VAL A 88 15.30 -21.31 3.66
N VAL A 89 14.76 -20.85 2.54
CA VAL A 89 14.60 -21.65 1.32
C VAL A 89 15.04 -20.85 0.10
N LYS A 90 15.84 -21.44 -0.76
CA LYS A 90 16.11 -20.91 -2.09
C LYS A 90 14.96 -21.30 -3.02
N THR A 91 14.31 -20.33 -3.63
CA THR A 91 13.20 -20.54 -4.54
C THR A 91 13.15 -19.48 -5.64
N ALA A 92 12.83 -19.91 -6.85
CA ALA A 92 12.48 -19.00 -7.95
C ALA A 92 10.98 -18.69 -8.00
N LYS A 93 10.17 -19.33 -7.11
CA LYS A 93 8.73 -19.20 -7.05
C LYS A 93 8.29 -18.68 -5.67
N PRO A 94 8.59 -17.42 -5.34
CA PRO A 94 8.31 -16.89 -4.00
C PRO A 94 6.81 -16.79 -3.70
N TYR A 95 5.96 -16.60 -4.70
CA TYR A 95 4.50 -16.55 -4.51
C TYR A 95 3.92 -17.91 -4.10
N ASP A 96 4.45 -19.02 -4.62
CA ASP A 96 4.01 -20.36 -4.21
C ASP A 96 4.29 -20.61 -2.72
N ALA A 97 5.40 -20.10 -2.22
CA ALA A 97 5.71 -20.18 -0.80
C ALA A 97 4.76 -19.35 0.10
N LEU A 98 4.26 -18.21 -0.39
CA LEU A 98 3.21 -17.44 0.30
C LEU A 98 1.88 -18.19 0.29
N ARG A 99 1.52 -18.83 -0.85
CA ARG A 99 0.32 -19.68 -0.97
C ARG A 99 0.35 -20.85 0.01
N GLU A 100 1.46 -21.60 0.03
CA GLU A 100 1.66 -22.71 0.97
C GLU A 100 1.48 -22.26 2.43
N TYR A 101 2.02 -21.09 2.78
CA TYR A 101 1.94 -20.57 4.13
C TYR A 101 0.50 -20.18 4.52
N LEU A 102 -0.26 -19.58 3.61
CA LEU A 102 -1.67 -19.20 3.84
C LEU A 102 -2.64 -20.38 3.73
N ALA A 103 -2.28 -21.48 3.10
CA ALA A 103 -3.15 -22.64 2.93
C ALA A 103 -3.69 -23.19 4.27
N ASP A 104 -2.92 -23.01 5.36
CA ASP A 104 -3.30 -23.43 6.72
C ASP A 104 -4.29 -22.48 7.42
N TYR A 105 -4.69 -21.39 6.76
CA TYR A 105 -5.52 -20.32 7.34
C TYR A 105 -6.91 -20.19 6.71
N LYS A 106 -7.59 -21.32 6.46
CA LYS A 106 -8.96 -21.30 5.96
C LYS A 106 -9.93 -20.76 7.01
N THR A 107 -10.61 -19.64 6.75
CA THR A 107 -11.47 -18.92 7.71
C THR A 107 -12.90 -18.70 7.18
N PRO A 108 -13.93 -18.68 8.06
CA PRO A 108 -15.28 -18.31 7.66
C PRO A 108 -15.40 -16.81 7.40
N HIS A 109 -16.28 -16.45 6.47
CA HIS A 109 -16.66 -15.06 6.25
C HIS A 109 -17.88 -14.69 7.12
N PHE A 110 -17.73 -13.70 7.99
CA PHE A 110 -18.81 -13.13 8.78
C PHE A 110 -19.22 -11.76 8.21
N LYS A 111 -20.52 -11.52 8.03
CA LYS A 111 -21.04 -10.27 7.47
C LYS A 111 -20.91 -9.05 8.40
N ASP A 112 -20.83 -9.29 9.71
CA ASP A 112 -20.90 -8.25 10.74
C ASP A 112 -19.53 -7.74 11.19
N ILE A 113 -18.43 -8.28 10.64
CA ILE A 113 -17.06 -7.86 10.95
C ILE A 113 -16.42 -7.15 9.76
N PRO A 114 -15.31 -6.39 9.99
CA PRO A 114 -14.56 -5.74 8.93
C PRO A 114 -14.10 -6.71 7.82
N PRO A 115 -13.87 -6.23 6.60
CA PRO A 115 -13.42 -7.07 5.48
C PRO A 115 -12.05 -7.72 5.72
N PHE A 116 -11.18 -7.07 6.49
CA PHE A 116 -9.88 -7.60 6.87
C PHE A 116 -9.88 -8.04 8.34
N THR A 117 -9.72 -9.33 8.60
CA THR A 117 -9.72 -9.92 9.94
C THR A 117 -8.36 -10.48 10.34
N GLY A 118 -7.43 -10.57 9.41
CA GLY A 118 -6.08 -11.10 9.56
C GLY A 118 -5.53 -11.58 8.23
N GLY A 119 -4.22 -11.77 8.17
CA GLY A 119 -3.52 -12.15 6.94
C GLY A 119 -2.12 -11.60 6.87
N LEU A 120 -1.58 -11.57 5.68
CA LEU A 120 -0.28 -11.00 5.36
C LEU A 120 -0.40 -9.50 5.11
N VAL A 121 0.40 -8.69 5.78
CA VAL A 121 0.51 -7.23 5.58
C VAL A 121 1.96 -6.87 5.35
N GLY A 122 2.23 -6.04 4.34
CA GLY A 122 3.59 -5.66 4.00
C GLY A 122 3.69 -5.01 2.63
N TYR A 123 4.78 -5.29 1.94
CA TYR A 123 5.03 -4.76 0.61
C TYR A 123 5.57 -5.80 -0.36
N PHE A 124 5.29 -5.58 -1.64
CA PHE A 124 5.97 -6.17 -2.78
C PHE A 124 6.76 -5.06 -3.47
N GLY A 125 8.08 -5.20 -3.58
CA GLY A 125 8.95 -4.20 -4.20
C GLY A 125 8.86 -4.22 -5.73
N TYR A 126 9.32 -3.13 -6.35
CA TYR A 126 9.36 -2.97 -7.81
C TYR A 126 10.03 -4.15 -8.52
N ALA A 127 11.10 -4.67 -7.95
CA ALA A 127 11.90 -5.73 -8.57
C ALA A 127 11.20 -7.10 -8.63
N MET A 128 10.01 -7.25 -8.02
CA MET A 128 9.21 -8.49 -8.10
C MET A 128 8.74 -8.80 -9.52
N ILE A 129 8.67 -7.80 -10.43
CA ILE A 129 8.39 -8.07 -11.86
C ILE A 129 9.38 -9.08 -12.47
N SER A 130 10.62 -9.12 -12.00
CA SER A 130 11.62 -10.08 -12.51
C SER A 130 11.34 -11.54 -12.15
N VAL A 131 10.34 -11.81 -11.30
CA VAL A 131 9.85 -13.17 -11.04
C VAL A 131 8.94 -13.61 -12.18
N ALA A 132 8.01 -12.74 -12.60
CA ALA A 132 7.13 -12.99 -13.76
C ALA A 132 7.90 -12.90 -15.09
N GLU A 133 8.83 -11.95 -15.18
CA GLU A 133 9.59 -11.62 -16.39
C GLU A 133 11.11 -11.80 -16.17
N PRO A 134 11.64 -13.03 -16.18
CA PRO A 134 13.06 -13.32 -15.88
C PRO A 134 14.07 -12.70 -16.87
N VAL A 135 13.62 -12.17 -17.99
CA VAL A 135 14.44 -11.40 -18.94
C VAL A 135 14.96 -10.12 -18.28
N LEU A 136 14.19 -9.54 -17.37
CA LEU A 136 14.57 -8.32 -16.66
C LEU A 136 15.63 -8.61 -15.59
N LYS A 137 16.82 -8.03 -15.77
CA LYS A 137 17.96 -8.14 -14.85
C LYS A 137 18.06 -6.86 -14.02
N LEU A 138 17.15 -6.72 -13.04
CA LEU A 138 17.03 -5.49 -12.25
C LEU A 138 18.09 -5.41 -11.13
N LYS A 139 18.59 -4.20 -10.89
CA LYS A 139 19.45 -3.86 -9.74
C LYS A 139 18.72 -4.14 -8.43
N ARG A 140 19.44 -4.69 -7.47
CA ARG A 140 18.93 -4.96 -6.12
C ARG A 140 19.59 -4.01 -5.12
N GLY A 141 18.77 -3.45 -4.27
CA GLY A 141 19.20 -2.62 -3.16
C GLY A 141 19.35 -3.40 -1.85
N ASP A 142 19.31 -2.67 -0.76
CA ASP A 142 19.36 -3.22 0.60
C ASP A 142 17.98 -3.63 1.13
N THR A 143 16.87 -3.19 0.51
CA THR A 143 15.52 -3.65 0.81
C THR A 143 15.26 -5.08 0.30
N ASN A 144 14.31 -5.77 0.90
CA ASN A 144 13.82 -7.04 0.39
C ASN A 144 13.01 -6.85 -0.90
N ASP A 145 12.91 -7.89 -1.74
CA ASP A 145 12.08 -7.89 -2.93
C ASP A 145 10.59 -7.93 -2.54
N PHE A 146 10.23 -8.68 -1.49
CA PHE A 146 9.02 -8.47 -0.70
C PHE A 146 9.30 -8.68 0.79
N ASP A 147 8.44 -8.12 1.63
CA ASP A 147 8.48 -8.28 3.09
C ASP A 147 7.06 -8.25 3.64
N MET A 148 6.57 -9.41 4.08
CA MET A 148 5.21 -9.63 4.50
C MET A 148 5.18 -10.18 5.93
N MET A 149 4.35 -9.60 6.78
CA MET A 149 4.14 -10.02 8.17
C MET A 149 2.77 -10.66 8.31
N LEU A 150 2.69 -11.84 8.93
CA LEU A 150 1.43 -12.53 9.20
C LEU A 150 0.84 -12.10 10.52
N PHE A 151 -0.32 -11.49 10.48
CA PHE A 151 -1.07 -11.06 11.65
C PHE A 151 -2.32 -11.91 11.86
N ASP A 152 -2.41 -12.56 13.02
CA ASP A 152 -3.59 -13.28 13.47
C ASP A 152 -4.45 -12.45 14.45
N LYS A 153 -3.97 -11.26 14.85
CA LYS A 153 -4.63 -10.34 15.77
C LYS A 153 -4.74 -8.96 15.13
N ILE A 154 -5.96 -8.46 15.04
CA ILE A 154 -6.26 -7.17 14.38
C ILE A 154 -7.12 -6.33 15.31
N ILE A 155 -6.82 -5.04 15.37
CA ILE A 155 -7.70 -4.01 15.91
C ILE A 155 -8.25 -3.24 14.71
N ALA A 156 -9.55 -3.32 14.49
CA ALA A 156 -10.23 -2.53 13.47
C ALA A 156 -10.99 -1.38 14.15
N TYR A 157 -10.71 -0.16 13.72
CA TYR A 157 -11.45 1.03 14.11
C TYR A 157 -12.56 1.28 13.07
N ASP A 158 -13.82 1.15 13.45
CA ASP A 158 -14.98 1.46 12.61
C ASP A 158 -15.36 2.95 12.81
N HIS A 159 -14.97 3.80 11.88
CA HIS A 159 -15.23 5.24 11.91
C HIS A 159 -16.72 5.59 11.80
N LEU A 160 -17.53 4.72 11.17
CA LEU A 160 -18.97 4.95 11.01
C LEU A 160 -19.73 4.65 12.30
N LYS A 161 -19.33 3.58 13.00
CA LYS A 161 -20.00 3.13 14.23
C LYS A 161 -19.33 3.61 15.50
N GLU A 162 -18.20 4.29 15.40
CA GLU A 162 -17.34 4.71 16.52
C GLU A 162 -17.04 3.55 17.49
N LYS A 163 -16.58 2.41 16.91
CA LYS A 163 -16.25 1.21 17.65
C LYS A 163 -14.86 0.70 17.32
N LEU A 164 -14.23 0.09 18.31
CA LEU A 164 -13.09 -0.80 18.11
C LEU A 164 -13.56 -2.25 18.08
N ILE A 165 -13.13 -3.00 17.08
CA ILE A 165 -13.37 -4.41 16.91
C ILE A 165 -12.04 -5.11 17.09
N ILE A 166 -11.86 -5.80 18.21
CA ILE A 166 -10.65 -6.57 18.52
C ILE A 166 -10.88 -7.99 18.02
N ILE A 167 -10.08 -8.43 17.07
CA ILE A 167 -10.21 -9.72 16.39
C ILE A 167 -8.98 -10.56 16.68
N VAL A 168 -9.19 -11.80 17.07
CA VAL A 168 -8.15 -12.83 17.28
C VAL A 168 -8.56 -14.07 16.50
N ASN A 169 -7.72 -14.48 15.57
CA ASN A 169 -7.95 -15.65 14.73
C ASN A 169 -7.43 -16.90 15.46
N MET A 170 -8.34 -17.66 16.08
CA MET A 170 -8.02 -18.90 16.79
C MET A 170 -7.87 -20.08 15.83
N LYS A 171 -6.89 -20.95 16.04
CA LYS A 171 -6.80 -22.24 15.36
C LYS A 171 -7.89 -23.20 15.89
N THR A 172 -8.37 -24.11 15.05
CA THR A 172 -9.46 -25.04 15.41
C THR A 172 -8.97 -26.34 16.08
N ASN A 173 -7.65 -26.62 16.03
CA ASN A 173 -7.05 -27.71 16.82
C ASN A 173 -7.15 -27.40 18.31
N ASP A 174 -7.53 -28.36 19.12
CA ASP A 174 -7.84 -28.16 20.55
C ASP A 174 -8.77 -26.96 20.79
N THR A 175 -9.93 -26.99 20.16
CA THR A 175 -10.89 -25.88 20.07
C THR A 175 -11.17 -25.22 21.42
N LYS A 176 -11.25 -26.00 22.53
CA LYS A 176 -11.54 -25.44 23.86
C LYS A 176 -10.38 -24.59 24.38
N ALA A 177 -9.15 -25.11 24.32
CA ALA A 177 -7.98 -24.39 24.78
C ALA A 177 -7.74 -23.15 23.94
N GLN A 178 -7.89 -23.27 22.61
CA GLN A 178 -7.71 -22.14 21.66
C GLN A 178 -8.78 -21.04 21.84
N TYR A 179 -10.02 -21.40 22.13
CA TYR A 179 -11.09 -20.45 22.44
C TYR A 179 -10.80 -19.65 23.72
N GLU A 180 -10.37 -20.33 24.81
CA GLU A 180 -9.98 -19.63 26.03
C GLU A 180 -8.72 -18.76 25.84
N LEU A 181 -7.76 -19.21 25.03
CA LEU A 181 -6.59 -18.42 24.68
C LEU A 181 -6.99 -17.14 23.88
N ALA A 182 -7.87 -17.27 22.90
CA ALA A 182 -8.36 -16.12 22.13
C ALA A 182 -9.08 -15.08 23.02
N LYS A 183 -9.88 -15.57 24.01
CA LYS A 183 -10.51 -14.68 25.02
C LYS A 183 -9.47 -13.94 25.86
N LYS A 184 -8.41 -14.62 26.28
CA LYS A 184 -7.30 -14.03 27.02
C LYS A 184 -6.57 -13.00 26.18
N ASP A 185 -6.23 -13.32 24.95
CA ASP A 185 -5.58 -12.41 24.00
C ASP A 185 -6.42 -11.13 23.78
N ILE A 186 -7.74 -11.27 23.57
CA ILE A 186 -8.65 -10.12 23.46
C ILE A 186 -8.60 -9.25 24.72
N ALA A 187 -8.60 -9.87 25.90
CA ALA A 187 -8.55 -9.14 27.18
C ALA A 187 -7.20 -8.41 27.34
N GLU A 188 -6.09 -9.03 26.95
CA GLU A 188 -4.75 -8.43 26.99
C GLU A 188 -4.64 -7.25 26.02
N ILE A 189 -5.16 -7.37 24.79
CA ILE A 189 -5.21 -6.26 23.82
C ILE A 189 -6.01 -5.10 24.41
N ILE A 190 -7.21 -5.37 24.93
CA ILE A 190 -8.05 -4.34 25.57
C ILE A 190 -7.29 -3.67 26.71
N SER A 191 -6.67 -4.43 27.61
CA SER A 191 -5.86 -3.90 28.72
C SER A 191 -4.73 -3.00 28.21
N THR A 192 -4.05 -3.40 27.14
CA THR A 192 -2.97 -2.63 26.53
C THR A 192 -3.47 -1.28 26.00
N ILE A 193 -4.56 -1.29 25.22
CA ILE A 193 -5.06 -0.06 24.60
C ILE A 193 -5.78 0.86 25.59
N THR A 194 -6.37 0.33 26.66
CA THR A 194 -7.04 1.09 27.72
C THR A 194 -6.12 1.49 28.87
N SER A 195 -4.85 1.06 28.85
CA SER A 195 -3.88 1.41 29.89
C SER A 195 -3.83 2.93 30.10
N PRO A 196 -3.86 3.41 31.36
CA PRO A 196 -3.73 4.82 31.69
C PRO A 196 -2.30 5.36 31.55
N GLU A 197 -1.33 4.51 31.21
CA GLU A 197 0.05 4.91 30.99
C GLU A 197 0.14 6.04 29.96
N PRO A 198 0.96 7.05 30.20
CA PRO A 198 1.17 8.13 29.24
C PRO A 198 1.69 7.57 27.91
N LEU A 199 1.28 8.20 26.81
CA LEU A 199 1.81 7.83 25.50
C LEU A 199 3.32 8.04 25.46
N PRO A 200 4.08 7.13 24.81
CA PRO A 200 5.51 7.31 24.62
C PRO A 200 5.81 8.68 23.99
N LYS A 201 6.80 9.39 24.56
CA LYS A 201 7.33 10.60 23.94
C LYS A 201 8.09 10.18 22.68
N LEU A 202 7.66 10.68 21.54
CA LEU A 202 8.35 10.45 20.27
C LEU A 202 9.24 11.64 19.98
N GLU A 203 10.52 11.36 19.84
CA GLU A 203 11.50 12.35 19.39
C GLU A 203 11.46 12.45 17.85
N SER A 204 11.97 13.55 17.32
CA SER A 204 12.11 13.79 15.87
C SER A 204 13.47 14.41 15.62
N ASP A 205 14.06 14.12 14.49
CA ASP A 205 15.34 14.73 14.11
C ASP A 205 15.10 16.20 13.72
N GLU A 206 16.04 17.06 14.09
CA GLU A 206 16.02 18.47 13.74
C GLU A 206 16.92 18.70 12.51
N ASN A 207 16.62 19.77 11.74
CA ASN A 207 17.43 20.20 10.59
C ASN A 207 17.64 19.12 9.53
N VAL A 208 16.58 18.37 9.19
CA VAL A 208 16.64 17.33 8.18
C VAL A 208 16.81 17.94 6.78
N GLU A 209 17.93 17.68 6.13
CA GLU A 209 18.25 18.16 4.79
C GLU A 209 18.26 17.01 3.78
N PHE A 210 17.41 17.09 2.77
CA PHE A 210 17.36 16.11 1.69
C PHE A 210 18.29 16.47 0.56
N THR A 211 19.06 15.50 0.11
CA THR A 211 19.90 15.57 -1.09
C THR A 211 19.33 14.69 -2.20
N SER A 212 19.37 15.17 -3.44
CA SER A 212 18.92 14.39 -4.60
C SER A 212 20.03 13.51 -5.16
N THR A 213 19.70 12.30 -5.61
CA THR A 213 20.66 11.40 -6.29
C THR A 213 21.08 11.87 -7.69
N TYR A 214 20.39 12.88 -8.24
CA TYR A 214 20.67 13.48 -9.53
C TYR A 214 20.70 15.00 -9.41
N SER A 215 21.65 15.65 -10.08
CA SER A 215 21.58 17.09 -10.35
C SER A 215 20.46 17.38 -11.37
N LYS A 216 20.15 18.67 -11.56
CA LYS A 216 19.15 19.07 -12.56
C LYS A 216 19.60 18.67 -13.96
N GLU A 217 20.86 18.92 -14.30
CA GLU A 217 21.44 18.61 -15.61
C GLU A 217 21.45 17.10 -15.90
N GLU A 218 21.76 16.28 -14.88
CA GLU A 218 21.75 14.81 -15.03
C GLU A 218 20.34 14.28 -15.25
N PHE A 219 19.34 14.79 -14.51
CA PHE A 219 17.96 14.37 -14.66
C PHE A 219 17.39 14.82 -16.02
N CYS A 220 17.66 16.06 -16.45
CA CYS A 220 17.25 16.54 -17.77
C CYS A 220 17.83 15.68 -18.89
N LYS A 221 19.11 15.29 -18.81
CA LYS A 221 19.72 14.36 -19.78
C LYS A 221 19.04 12.98 -19.77
N MET A 222 18.61 12.49 -18.61
CA MET A 222 17.86 11.24 -18.51
C MET A 222 16.50 11.36 -19.21
N VAL A 223 15.81 12.49 -19.05
CA VAL A 223 14.55 12.78 -19.79
C VAL A 223 14.78 12.83 -21.29
N GLU A 224 15.81 13.56 -21.75
CA GLU A 224 16.16 13.61 -23.18
C GLU A 224 16.46 12.23 -23.75
N LYS A 225 17.23 11.41 -23.02
CA LYS A 225 17.53 10.04 -23.45
C LYS A 225 16.28 9.16 -23.51
N THR A 226 15.34 9.34 -22.59
CA THR A 226 14.04 8.65 -22.63
C THR A 226 13.23 9.06 -23.87
N LYS A 227 13.27 10.35 -24.25
CA LYS A 227 12.62 10.84 -25.47
C LYS A 227 13.26 10.27 -26.75
N GLU A 228 14.57 10.03 -26.78
CA GLU A 228 15.21 9.33 -27.91
C GLU A 228 14.58 7.93 -28.10
N TYR A 229 14.39 7.14 -27.03
CA TYR A 229 13.72 5.83 -27.13
C TYR A 229 12.26 5.92 -27.60
N ILE A 230 11.56 7.02 -27.27
CA ILE A 230 10.21 7.26 -27.79
C ILE A 230 10.25 7.56 -29.30
N PHE A 231 11.17 8.41 -29.75
CA PHE A 231 11.33 8.74 -31.17
C PHE A 231 11.82 7.56 -32.00
N ASP A 232 12.63 6.68 -31.43
CA ASP A 232 13.09 5.43 -32.07
C ASP A 232 11.99 4.36 -32.15
N GLY A 233 10.85 4.59 -31.46
CA GLY A 233 9.69 3.71 -31.47
C GLY A 233 9.77 2.54 -30.49
N ASP A 234 10.71 2.56 -29.55
CA ASP A 234 10.87 1.52 -28.51
C ASP A 234 9.70 1.54 -27.51
N ILE A 235 9.24 2.72 -27.13
CA ILE A 235 8.20 2.96 -26.12
C ILE A 235 7.33 4.16 -26.50
N PHE A 236 6.12 4.22 -25.94
CA PHE A 236 5.25 5.40 -26.01
C PHE A 236 5.42 6.32 -24.82
N GLN A 237 5.70 5.73 -23.65
CA GLN A 237 5.88 6.42 -22.38
C GLN A 237 6.82 5.62 -21.49
N CYS A 238 7.60 6.33 -20.67
CA CYS A 238 8.43 5.73 -19.63
C CYS A 238 8.49 6.63 -18.40
N VAL A 239 8.35 6.04 -17.21
CA VAL A 239 8.42 6.77 -15.94
C VAL A 239 9.83 6.68 -15.38
N VAL A 240 10.58 7.77 -15.46
CA VAL A 240 11.90 7.87 -14.82
C VAL A 240 11.81 8.57 -13.48
N SER A 241 12.65 8.17 -12.51
CA SER A 241 12.55 8.67 -11.15
C SER A 241 13.90 9.10 -10.57
N ARG A 242 13.84 9.90 -9.49
CA ARG A 242 14.99 10.21 -8.65
C ARG A 242 14.67 10.04 -7.18
N ARG A 243 15.68 9.76 -6.40
CA ARG A 243 15.59 9.59 -4.95
C ARG A 243 16.15 10.82 -4.25
N PHE A 244 15.51 11.15 -3.13
CA PHE A 244 15.97 12.14 -2.14
C PHE A 244 16.30 11.39 -0.88
N GLU A 245 17.44 11.70 -0.27
CA GLU A 245 17.97 11.03 0.92
C GLU A 245 18.32 12.03 1.99
N ALA A 246 18.08 11.68 3.25
CA ALA A 246 18.51 12.44 4.41
C ALA A 246 18.89 11.50 5.55
N ASP A 247 19.76 11.95 6.45
CA ASP A 247 20.00 11.26 7.71
C ASP A 247 18.78 11.45 8.62
N TYR A 248 18.30 10.36 9.24
CA TYR A 248 17.13 10.36 10.10
C TYR A 248 17.13 9.15 11.04
N LYS A 249 17.26 9.39 12.35
CA LYS A 249 17.43 8.33 13.35
C LYS A 249 16.13 7.96 14.06
N ASN A 250 15.30 8.96 14.33
CA ASN A 250 14.07 8.77 15.09
C ASN A 250 12.96 8.08 14.27
N SER A 251 11.86 7.72 14.92
CA SER A 251 10.72 7.08 14.27
C SER A 251 9.98 8.02 13.32
N LEU A 252 9.49 7.49 12.20
CA LEU A 252 8.65 8.21 11.25
C LEU A 252 7.20 8.41 11.73
N ILE A 253 6.81 7.97 12.94
CA ILE A 253 5.42 8.14 13.44
C ILE A 253 5.02 9.62 13.44
N ASN A 254 5.89 10.53 13.88
CA ASN A 254 5.59 11.96 13.86
C ASN A 254 5.47 12.51 12.44
N ALA A 255 6.35 12.09 11.53
CA ALA A 255 6.24 12.42 10.11
C ALA A 255 4.91 11.91 9.51
N TYR A 256 4.50 10.69 9.86
CA TYR A 256 3.21 10.14 9.46
C TYR A 256 2.03 10.97 9.99
N ARG A 257 2.09 11.45 11.24
CA ARG A 257 1.05 12.34 11.82
C ARG A 257 0.91 13.64 11.04
N VAL A 258 2.04 14.27 10.66
CA VAL A 258 2.03 15.47 9.79
C VAL A 258 1.43 15.12 8.43
N LEU A 259 1.94 14.07 7.78
CA LEU A 259 1.50 13.65 6.45
C LEU A 259 -0.01 13.35 6.40
N ARG A 260 -0.52 12.66 7.43
CA ARG A 260 -1.94 12.32 7.59
C ARG A 260 -2.85 13.55 7.64
N SER A 261 -2.40 14.64 8.23
CA SER A 261 -3.17 15.87 8.36
C SER A 261 -3.01 16.83 7.19
N THR A 262 -1.85 16.81 6.53
CA THR A 262 -1.54 17.74 5.43
C THR A 262 -1.89 17.19 4.05
N ASN A 263 -1.79 15.87 3.88
CA ASN A 263 -1.97 15.16 2.61
C ASN A 263 -2.78 13.87 2.80
N PRO A 264 -4.05 13.96 3.25
CA PRO A 264 -4.91 12.78 3.34
C PRO A 264 -5.09 12.12 1.97
N SER A 265 -5.27 10.79 1.97
CA SER A 265 -5.33 10.00 0.74
C SER A 265 -6.16 8.74 0.96
N PRO A 266 -6.68 8.10 -0.11
CA PRO A 266 -7.38 6.83 -0.01
C PRO A 266 -6.57 5.71 0.67
N TYR A 267 -5.25 5.72 0.53
CA TYR A 267 -4.36 4.78 1.20
C TYR A 267 -3.33 5.53 2.05
N MET A 268 -3.52 5.46 3.35
CA MET A 268 -2.58 5.95 4.35
C MET A 268 -1.94 4.74 5.03
N VAL A 269 -0.63 4.61 4.93
CA VAL A 269 0.12 3.45 5.39
C VAL A 269 1.21 3.88 6.36
N TYR A 270 1.28 3.20 7.50
CA TYR A 270 2.44 3.15 8.37
C TYR A 270 2.79 1.68 8.63
N MET A 271 4.06 1.32 8.46
CA MET A 271 4.57 -0.01 8.78
C MET A 271 5.92 0.11 9.49
N SER A 272 6.10 -0.69 10.54
CA SER A 272 7.39 -0.93 11.21
C SER A 272 7.75 -2.40 11.08
N ILE A 273 8.94 -2.69 10.58
CA ILE A 273 9.44 -4.04 10.28
C ILE A 273 10.87 -4.14 10.79
N ASP A 274 11.07 -4.61 12.04
CA ASP A 274 12.40 -4.72 12.68
C ASP A 274 13.21 -3.41 12.66
N GLY A 275 12.56 -2.27 12.89
CA GLY A 275 13.21 -0.95 12.91
C GLY A 275 13.29 -0.25 11.54
N ASP A 276 13.10 -0.95 10.43
CA ASP A 276 12.80 -0.33 9.15
C ASP A 276 11.37 0.21 9.19
N GLU A 277 11.14 1.43 8.69
CA GLU A 277 9.81 2.04 8.71
C GLU A 277 9.40 2.52 7.31
N ILE A 278 8.11 2.36 7.00
CA ILE A 278 7.52 2.83 5.75
C ILE A 278 6.31 3.70 6.10
N ILE A 279 6.26 4.91 5.54
CA ILE A 279 5.06 5.75 5.55
C ILE A 279 4.65 6.07 4.12
N SER A 280 3.35 6.07 3.85
CA SER A 280 2.83 6.41 2.52
C SER A 280 1.47 7.10 2.60
N THR A 281 1.24 8.00 1.64
CA THR A 281 -0.05 8.62 1.33
C THR A 281 -0.34 8.40 -0.15
N SER A 282 -0.59 7.14 -0.51
CA SER A 282 -0.81 6.77 -1.90
C SER A 282 -2.23 7.12 -2.35
N PRO A 283 -2.39 7.86 -3.46
CA PRO A 283 -3.69 8.15 -4.02
C PRO A 283 -4.23 7.01 -4.91
N GLU A 284 -3.40 6.01 -5.24
CA GLU A 284 -3.67 5.11 -6.36
C GLU A 284 -3.67 3.65 -5.92
N THR A 285 -4.77 2.95 -6.22
CA THR A 285 -4.89 1.50 -6.05
C THR A 285 -4.03 0.79 -7.09
N LEU A 286 -3.21 -0.18 -6.67
CA LEU A 286 -2.61 -1.11 -7.63
C LEU A 286 -3.67 -2.10 -8.09
N VAL A 287 -4.18 -2.89 -7.16
CA VAL A 287 -5.27 -3.84 -7.39
C VAL A 287 -5.99 -4.17 -6.09
N LYS A 288 -7.31 -4.30 -6.22
CA LYS A 288 -8.19 -4.82 -5.19
C LYS A 288 -8.86 -6.08 -5.70
N LEU A 289 -8.83 -7.14 -4.89
CA LEU A 289 -9.56 -8.37 -5.12
C LEU A 289 -10.49 -8.61 -3.95
N GLN A 290 -11.78 -8.65 -4.19
CA GLN A 290 -12.77 -8.90 -3.15
C GLN A 290 -13.83 -9.88 -3.63
N ASN A 291 -13.93 -11.04 -2.97
CA ASN A 291 -14.89 -12.09 -3.32
C ASN A 291 -14.82 -12.52 -4.80
N GLY A 292 -13.61 -12.65 -5.35
CA GLY A 292 -13.36 -13.04 -6.74
C GLY A 292 -13.52 -11.92 -7.77
N VAL A 293 -13.79 -10.69 -7.35
CA VAL A 293 -13.89 -9.51 -8.22
C VAL A 293 -12.63 -8.66 -8.10
N LEU A 294 -11.96 -8.44 -9.21
CA LEU A 294 -10.79 -7.58 -9.37
C LEU A 294 -11.25 -6.16 -9.70
N ASN A 295 -10.63 -5.16 -9.07
CA ASN A 295 -10.83 -3.75 -9.40
C ASN A 295 -9.49 -3.02 -9.49
N THR A 296 -9.40 -2.11 -10.45
CA THR A 296 -8.39 -1.05 -10.50
C THR A 296 -9.06 0.28 -10.80
N PHE A 297 -8.44 1.37 -10.36
CA PHE A 297 -9.03 2.70 -10.39
C PHE A 297 -8.07 3.67 -11.08
N PRO A 298 -8.04 3.70 -12.43
CA PRO A 298 -7.23 4.67 -13.17
C PRO A 298 -7.61 6.10 -12.78
N ILE A 299 -6.61 6.90 -12.42
CA ILE A 299 -6.74 8.30 -12.04
C ILE A 299 -5.76 9.10 -12.88
N ALA A 300 -6.25 10.09 -13.62
CA ALA A 300 -5.44 11.04 -14.37
C ALA A 300 -6.11 12.41 -14.40
N GLY A 301 -5.35 13.40 -14.82
CA GLY A 301 -5.81 14.75 -14.83
C GLY A 301 -6.03 15.34 -13.46
N SER A 302 -5.75 16.60 -13.26
CA SER A 302 -5.98 17.24 -11.98
C SER A 302 -6.25 18.72 -12.10
N ARG A 303 -7.14 19.23 -11.24
CA ARG A 303 -7.37 20.65 -11.02
C ARG A 303 -7.49 20.93 -9.52
N PRO A 304 -7.06 22.10 -9.05
CA PRO A 304 -7.29 22.51 -7.67
C PRO A 304 -8.79 22.66 -7.41
N ARG A 305 -9.19 22.62 -6.14
CA ARG A 305 -10.56 22.92 -5.73
C ARG A 305 -10.84 24.42 -5.89
N GLY A 306 -12.04 24.74 -6.38
CA GLY A 306 -12.54 26.10 -6.45
C GLY A 306 -12.81 26.70 -5.06
N LYS A 307 -12.68 28.03 -4.95
CA LYS A 307 -13.02 28.75 -3.71
C LYS A 307 -14.53 28.88 -3.49
N THR A 308 -15.30 28.72 -4.53
CA THR A 308 -16.78 28.73 -4.53
C THR A 308 -17.28 27.54 -5.34
N ASP A 309 -18.55 27.12 -5.10
CA ASP A 309 -19.15 26.02 -5.87
C ASP A 309 -19.20 26.32 -7.37
N THR A 310 -19.36 27.58 -7.77
CA THR A 310 -19.36 28.01 -9.18
C THR A 310 -17.98 27.81 -9.80
N GLU A 311 -16.93 28.25 -9.12
CA GLU A 311 -15.54 28.07 -9.58
C GLU A 311 -15.16 26.59 -9.60
N ASP A 312 -15.56 25.82 -8.56
CA ASP A 312 -15.27 24.38 -8.47
C ASP A 312 -15.93 23.60 -9.61
N ASN A 313 -17.16 23.94 -9.98
CA ASN A 313 -17.86 23.33 -11.10
C ASN A 313 -17.25 23.74 -12.44
N ALA A 314 -16.80 24.98 -12.61
CA ALA A 314 -16.12 25.44 -13.81
C ALA A 314 -14.78 24.71 -14.03
N LEU A 315 -14.00 24.51 -12.96
CA LEU A 315 -12.74 23.75 -13.02
C LEU A 315 -12.98 22.26 -13.32
N ALA A 316 -14.07 21.68 -12.79
CA ALA A 316 -14.43 20.32 -13.12
C ALA A 316 -14.85 20.16 -14.59
N ASP A 317 -15.62 21.14 -15.11
CA ASP A 317 -16.04 21.17 -16.51
C ASP A 317 -14.86 21.38 -17.46
N GLU A 318 -13.94 22.26 -17.12
CA GLU A 318 -12.66 22.42 -17.86
C GLU A 318 -11.88 21.09 -17.91
N LEU A 319 -11.76 20.41 -16.76
CA LEU A 319 -10.98 19.18 -16.65
C LEU A 319 -11.53 18.06 -17.56
N ILE A 320 -12.84 17.84 -17.59
CA ILE A 320 -13.46 16.79 -18.42
C ILE A 320 -13.54 17.16 -19.93
N HIS A 321 -13.13 18.37 -20.31
CA HIS A 321 -13.05 18.79 -21.71
C HIS A 321 -11.60 19.04 -22.17
N ASP A 322 -10.61 18.82 -21.29
CA ASP A 322 -9.20 18.90 -21.65
C ASP A 322 -8.78 17.66 -22.44
N GLU A 323 -8.57 17.84 -23.74
CA GLU A 323 -8.26 16.75 -24.68
C GLU A 323 -6.98 15.98 -24.28
N LYS A 324 -5.98 16.67 -23.73
CA LYS A 324 -4.72 16.05 -23.30
C LYS A 324 -4.94 15.17 -22.09
N GLU A 325 -5.62 15.69 -21.06
CA GLU A 325 -5.93 14.96 -19.84
C GLU A 325 -6.81 13.73 -20.12
N LEU A 326 -7.80 13.89 -21.02
CA LEU A 326 -8.64 12.77 -21.47
C LEU A 326 -7.86 11.71 -22.26
N ALA A 327 -6.93 12.10 -23.12
CA ALA A 327 -6.10 11.16 -23.88
C ALA A 327 -5.20 10.34 -22.92
N GLU A 328 -4.56 11.00 -21.96
CA GLU A 328 -3.77 10.32 -20.90
C GLU A 328 -4.64 9.39 -20.07
N HIS A 329 -5.81 9.86 -19.63
CA HIS A 329 -6.74 9.05 -18.84
C HIS A 329 -7.19 7.79 -19.60
N ASN A 330 -7.55 7.92 -20.88
CA ASN A 330 -7.95 6.79 -21.72
C ASN A 330 -6.83 5.75 -21.85
N MET A 331 -5.60 6.19 -22.01
CA MET A 331 -4.44 5.30 -22.02
C MET A 331 -4.32 4.51 -20.69
N LEU A 332 -4.52 5.16 -19.55
CA LEU A 332 -4.47 4.49 -18.25
C LEU A 332 -5.65 3.50 -18.05
N VAL A 333 -6.85 3.84 -18.54
CA VAL A 333 -8.00 2.93 -18.51
C VAL A 333 -7.72 1.70 -19.36
N ASP A 334 -7.18 1.85 -20.56
CA ASP A 334 -6.84 0.72 -21.43
C ASP A 334 -5.71 -0.13 -20.84
N LEU A 335 -4.73 0.49 -20.20
CA LEU A 335 -3.69 -0.22 -19.47
C LEU A 335 -4.28 -1.06 -18.31
N GLY A 336 -5.17 -0.45 -17.50
CA GLY A 336 -5.87 -1.17 -16.43
C GLY A 336 -6.72 -2.33 -16.96
N ARG A 337 -7.45 -2.13 -18.06
CA ARG A 337 -8.21 -3.21 -18.74
C ARG A 337 -7.30 -4.34 -19.21
N ASN A 338 -6.17 -4.02 -19.80
CA ASN A 338 -5.20 -5.00 -20.27
C ASN A 338 -4.56 -5.77 -19.08
N ASP A 339 -4.19 -5.09 -18.03
CA ASP A 339 -3.53 -5.70 -16.87
C ASP A 339 -4.46 -6.68 -16.15
N ILE A 340 -5.68 -6.28 -15.76
CA ILE A 340 -6.61 -7.23 -15.12
C ILE A 340 -7.19 -8.25 -16.11
N GLY A 341 -7.23 -7.93 -17.42
CA GLY A 341 -7.70 -8.83 -18.46
C GLY A 341 -6.90 -10.13 -18.58
N LYS A 342 -5.60 -10.09 -18.26
CA LYS A 342 -4.73 -11.28 -18.27
C LYS A 342 -5.20 -12.36 -17.31
N ILE A 343 -5.76 -11.96 -16.17
CA ILE A 343 -6.17 -12.82 -15.06
C ILE A 343 -7.70 -12.90 -14.88
N SER A 344 -8.48 -12.18 -15.67
CA SER A 344 -9.95 -12.18 -15.61
C SER A 344 -10.57 -13.23 -16.52
N GLU A 345 -11.76 -13.74 -16.14
CA GLU A 345 -12.59 -14.55 -17.02
C GLU A 345 -12.85 -13.82 -18.34
N PHE A 346 -12.96 -14.58 -19.42
CA PHE A 346 -13.24 -14.01 -20.74
C PHE A 346 -14.56 -13.23 -20.74
N ASN A 347 -14.58 -12.05 -21.35
CA ASN A 347 -15.72 -11.12 -21.39
C ASN A 347 -16.18 -10.54 -20.04
N SER A 348 -15.44 -10.75 -18.94
CA SER A 348 -15.82 -10.20 -17.63
C SER A 348 -15.31 -8.79 -17.38
N VAL A 349 -14.26 -8.34 -18.10
CA VAL A 349 -13.68 -7.02 -17.93
C VAL A 349 -14.62 -5.92 -18.41
N LYS A 350 -14.93 -4.98 -17.52
CA LYS A 350 -15.84 -3.86 -17.77
C LYS A 350 -15.29 -2.58 -17.16
N VAL A 351 -15.56 -1.46 -17.80
CA VAL A 351 -15.40 -0.13 -17.21
C VAL A 351 -16.75 0.23 -16.56
N THR A 352 -16.81 0.13 -15.23
CA THR A 352 -18.07 0.32 -14.46
C THR A 352 -18.34 1.79 -14.19
N LYS A 353 -17.27 2.62 -14.10
CA LYS A 353 -17.32 4.08 -14.09
C LYS A 353 -16.30 4.59 -15.07
N TYR A 354 -16.65 5.63 -15.80
CA TYR A 354 -15.80 6.16 -16.85
C TYR A 354 -15.78 7.68 -16.83
N GLN A 355 -14.57 8.24 -16.65
CA GLN A 355 -14.31 9.67 -16.68
C GLN A 355 -15.16 10.49 -15.67
N GLU A 356 -15.37 9.97 -14.47
CA GLU A 356 -16.05 10.71 -13.40
C GLU A 356 -15.08 11.67 -12.71
N VAL A 357 -15.50 12.92 -12.47
CA VAL A 357 -14.71 13.87 -11.66
C VAL A 357 -14.93 13.58 -10.18
N LEU A 358 -13.90 13.05 -9.53
CA LEU A 358 -13.88 12.89 -8.07
C LEU A 358 -13.23 14.09 -7.41
N ARG A 359 -13.97 14.69 -6.45
CA ARG A 359 -13.55 15.88 -5.69
C ARG A 359 -13.00 15.45 -4.34
N TYR A 360 -11.70 15.60 -4.16
CA TYR A 360 -11.03 15.44 -2.87
C TYR A 360 -10.93 16.78 -2.14
N SER A 361 -10.36 16.79 -0.95
CA SER A 361 -10.31 17.99 -0.10
C SER A 361 -9.57 19.18 -0.74
N LYS A 362 -8.50 18.94 -1.48
CA LYS A 362 -7.65 19.99 -2.08
C LYS A 362 -7.59 19.99 -3.61
N ILE A 363 -7.96 18.87 -4.22
CA ILE A 363 -7.78 18.62 -5.65
C ILE A 363 -8.95 17.78 -6.19
N MET A 364 -9.22 17.87 -7.47
CA MET A 364 -10.13 16.98 -8.18
C MET A 364 -9.39 16.23 -9.30
N HIS A 365 -9.84 15.02 -9.61
CA HIS A 365 -9.26 14.16 -10.64
C HIS A 365 -10.33 13.53 -11.52
N ILE A 366 -9.95 13.18 -12.75
CA ILE A 366 -10.72 12.26 -13.59
C ILE A 366 -10.42 10.84 -13.12
N CYS A 367 -11.45 10.09 -12.78
CA CYS A 367 -11.36 8.72 -12.30
C CYS A 367 -12.23 7.79 -13.11
N SER A 368 -11.74 6.57 -13.31
CA SER A 368 -12.51 5.46 -13.87
C SER A 368 -12.38 4.24 -12.97
N GLU A 369 -13.30 3.29 -13.10
CA GLU A 369 -13.26 2.01 -12.40
C GLU A 369 -13.30 0.90 -13.43
N VAL A 370 -12.29 0.03 -13.40
CA VAL A 370 -12.19 -1.16 -14.24
C VAL A 370 -12.36 -2.39 -13.36
N GLU A 371 -13.35 -3.22 -13.68
CA GLU A 371 -13.70 -4.42 -12.95
C GLU A 371 -13.51 -5.65 -13.83
N GLY A 372 -13.08 -6.78 -13.22
CA GLY A 372 -13.01 -8.08 -13.86
C GLY A 372 -13.26 -9.20 -12.87
N LYS A 373 -13.81 -10.32 -13.32
CA LYS A 373 -13.96 -11.52 -12.50
C LYS A 373 -12.69 -12.36 -12.62
N LEU A 374 -12.08 -12.69 -11.49
CA LEU A 374 -10.88 -13.51 -11.45
C LEU A 374 -11.15 -14.89 -12.07
N LYS A 375 -10.24 -15.39 -12.91
CA LYS A 375 -10.31 -16.74 -13.48
C LYS A 375 -10.26 -17.81 -12.41
N ASP A 376 -11.01 -18.87 -12.60
CA ASP A 376 -10.93 -20.05 -11.74
C ASP A 376 -9.50 -20.59 -11.67
N GLY A 377 -9.06 -20.92 -10.46
CA GLY A 377 -7.71 -21.44 -10.20
C GLY A 377 -6.62 -20.39 -10.03
N LEU A 378 -6.93 -19.10 -10.22
CA LEU A 378 -6.04 -17.98 -9.90
C LEU A 378 -6.40 -17.37 -8.53
N ASP A 379 -5.46 -16.65 -7.94
CA ASP A 379 -5.60 -16.05 -6.61
C ASP A 379 -5.04 -14.62 -6.51
N ALA A 380 -4.98 -14.10 -5.28
CA ALA A 380 -4.46 -12.76 -4.99
C ALA A 380 -2.99 -12.58 -5.40
N PHE A 381 -2.18 -13.63 -5.35
CA PHE A 381 -0.77 -13.55 -5.73
C PHE A 381 -0.60 -13.50 -7.25
N ASP A 382 -1.45 -14.18 -8.01
CA ASP A 382 -1.49 -14.05 -9.47
C ASP A 382 -1.90 -12.62 -9.88
N ALA A 383 -2.80 -11.99 -9.10
CA ALA A 383 -3.16 -10.59 -9.32
C ALA A 383 -1.97 -9.64 -9.09
N ILE A 384 -1.22 -9.80 -8.01
CA ILE A 384 0.00 -9.02 -7.75
C ILE A 384 1.04 -9.25 -8.85
N GLU A 385 1.30 -10.51 -9.20
CA GLU A 385 2.32 -10.87 -10.21
C GLU A 385 2.00 -10.29 -11.59
N SER A 386 0.72 -10.27 -11.97
CA SER A 386 0.28 -9.77 -13.28
C SER A 386 0.32 -8.25 -13.38
N LEU A 387 0.00 -7.52 -12.31
CA LEU A 387 -0.16 -6.07 -12.35
C LEU A 387 1.13 -5.31 -11.97
N LEU A 388 2.00 -5.91 -11.17
CA LEU A 388 3.22 -5.28 -10.68
C LEU A 388 4.33 -5.22 -11.75
N PRO A 389 5.03 -4.07 -11.92
CA PRO A 389 4.66 -2.76 -11.41
C PRO A 389 3.49 -2.15 -12.18
N ALA A 390 2.83 -1.17 -11.57
CA ALA A 390 1.80 -0.39 -12.25
C ALA A 390 2.35 0.27 -13.52
N GLY A 391 1.51 0.41 -14.55
CA GLY A 391 1.89 1.10 -15.78
C GLY A 391 2.25 2.57 -15.56
N THR A 392 1.57 3.22 -14.61
CA THR A 392 1.85 4.59 -14.14
C THR A 392 3.22 4.75 -13.46
N LEU A 393 3.91 3.65 -13.15
CA LEU A 393 5.26 3.62 -12.57
C LEU A 393 6.30 2.92 -13.47
N SER A 394 5.89 2.43 -14.63
CA SER A 394 6.77 1.77 -15.59
C SER A 394 6.71 2.46 -16.96
N GLY A 395 5.74 2.14 -17.75
CA GLY A 395 5.51 2.71 -19.08
C GLY A 395 4.87 1.72 -20.04
N ALA A 396 4.85 2.08 -21.31
CA ALA A 396 4.21 1.31 -22.37
C ALA A 396 5.12 1.25 -23.63
N PRO A 397 5.44 0.04 -24.15
CA PRO A 397 5.19 -1.31 -23.59
C PRO A 397 5.95 -1.58 -22.28
N LYS A 398 5.29 -2.24 -21.30
CA LYS A 398 5.76 -2.37 -19.91
C LYS A 398 7.19 -2.93 -19.79
N ILE A 399 7.48 -4.05 -20.44
CA ILE A 399 8.78 -4.76 -20.31
C ILE A 399 9.91 -3.88 -20.85
N ARG A 400 9.74 -3.29 -22.04
CA ARG A 400 10.75 -2.42 -22.65
C ARG A 400 10.98 -1.16 -21.81
N ALA A 401 9.92 -0.56 -21.27
CA ALA A 401 10.05 0.56 -20.34
C ALA A 401 10.85 0.17 -19.08
N CYS A 402 10.62 -1.01 -18.51
CA CYS A 402 11.40 -1.50 -17.36
C CYS A 402 12.89 -1.71 -17.68
N GLU A 403 13.24 -2.18 -18.89
CA GLU A 403 14.63 -2.26 -19.35
C GLU A 403 15.30 -0.89 -19.42
N ILE A 404 14.60 0.09 -20.00
CA ILE A 404 15.08 1.47 -20.12
C ILE A 404 15.25 2.13 -18.75
N ILE A 405 14.30 1.92 -17.84
CA ILE A 405 14.38 2.38 -16.44
C ILE A 405 15.63 1.81 -15.77
N GLU A 406 15.89 0.51 -15.94
CA GLU A 406 17.06 -0.17 -15.36
C GLU A 406 18.38 0.38 -15.92
N GLU A 407 18.39 0.75 -17.19
CA GLU A 407 19.56 1.37 -17.84
C GLU A 407 19.82 2.77 -17.29
N LEU A 408 18.76 3.59 -17.19
CA LEU A 408 18.88 5.03 -16.92
C LEU A 408 18.99 5.35 -15.41
N GLU A 409 18.29 4.62 -14.56
CA GLU A 409 18.31 4.87 -13.12
C GLU A 409 19.53 4.24 -12.45
N ARG A 410 20.29 5.03 -11.67
CA ARG A 410 21.52 4.58 -10.98
C ARG A 410 21.21 3.76 -9.74
N THR A 411 20.09 4.06 -9.08
CA THR A 411 19.71 3.46 -7.80
C THR A 411 18.53 2.51 -7.95
N PRO A 412 18.56 1.34 -7.29
CA PRO A 412 17.41 0.43 -7.30
C PRO A 412 16.19 1.11 -6.66
N ARG A 413 15.02 0.88 -7.22
CA ARG A 413 13.77 1.45 -6.69
C ARG A 413 13.36 0.89 -5.33
N GLY A 414 13.67 -0.36 -5.06
CA GLY A 414 13.30 -1.03 -3.80
C GLY A 414 11.79 -1.12 -3.65
N VAL A 415 11.24 -0.48 -2.60
CA VAL A 415 9.79 -0.44 -2.34
C VAL A 415 9.06 0.50 -3.30
N TYR A 416 9.69 1.61 -3.71
CA TYR A 416 9.08 2.59 -4.61
C TYR A 416 8.65 1.96 -5.94
N GLY A 417 7.41 2.25 -6.36
CA GLY A 417 6.82 1.68 -7.58
C GLY A 417 6.36 0.22 -7.43
N GLY A 418 6.48 -0.33 -6.24
CA GLY A 418 5.91 -1.61 -5.85
C GLY A 418 4.46 -1.50 -5.33
N ALA A 419 4.08 -2.39 -4.42
CA ALA A 419 2.77 -2.44 -3.79
C ALA A 419 2.86 -2.44 -2.26
N LEU A 420 1.93 -1.72 -1.59
CA LEU A 420 1.74 -1.75 -0.15
C LEU A 420 0.31 -2.20 0.16
N GLY A 421 0.11 -3.08 1.13
CA GLY A 421 -1.23 -3.50 1.53
C GLY A 421 -1.28 -4.87 2.19
N TYR A 422 -2.37 -5.58 1.96
CA TYR A 422 -2.61 -6.88 2.59
C TYR A 422 -3.19 -7.94 1.64
N VAL A 423 -2.94 -9.20 1.99
CA VAL A 423 -3.67 -10.39 1.50
C VAL A 423 -4.30 -11.06 2.73
N ASP A 424 -5.63 -11.16 2.76
CA ASP A 424 -6.35 -11.74 3.90
C ASP A 424 -6.42 -13.27 3.86
N PHE A 425 -6.91 -13.87 4.94
CA PHE A 425 -7.10 -15.33 5.06
C PHE A 425 -8.20 -15.89 4.14
N ASN A 426 -9.04 -15.05 3.54
CA ASN A 426 -10.06 -15.45 2.57
C ASN A 426 -9.59 -15.31 1.12
N GLY A 427 -8.34 -14.91 0.90
CA GLY A 427 -7.78 -14.66 -0.42
C GLY A 427 -8.18 -13.31 -1.03
N ASN A 428 -8.77 -12.40 -0.24
CA ASN A 428 -8.96 -11.03 -0.69
C ASN A 428 -7.65 -10.25 -0.61
N LEU A 429 -7.54 -9.23 -1.43
CA LEU A 429 -6.36 -8.38 -1.59
C LEU A 429 -6.78 -6.92 -1.66
N ASP A 430 -6.06 -6.05 -0.97
CA ASP A 430 -6.20 -4.61 -1.15
C ASP A 430 -4.82 -3.97 -1.07
N THR A 431 -4.36 -3.42 -2.19
CA THR A 431 -3.01 -2.85 -2.33
C THR A 431 -3.03 -1.54 -3.09
N CYS A 432 -2.24 -0.61 -2.60
CA CYS A 432 -1.92 0.62 -3.32
C CYS A 432 -0.55 0.54 -3.99
N ILE A 433 -0.34 1.41 -4.97
CA ILE A 433 0.98 1.62 -5.55
C ILE A 433 1.87 2.31 -4.50
N ALA A 434 3.09 1.82 -4.34
CA ALA A 434 4.06 2.36 -3.39
C ALA A 434 4.67 3.68 -3.91
N ILE A 435 3.93 4.76 -3.75
CA ILE A 435 4.28 6.14 -4.12
C ILE A 435 3.95 7.11 -2.99
N ARG A 436 4.38 8.37 -3.11
CA ARG A 436 4.16 9.40 -2.07
C ARG A 436 4.54 8.87 -0.70
N MET A 437 5.72 8.28 -0.61
CA MET A 437 6.17 7.50 0.53
C MET A 437 7.58 7.87 0.97
N ALA A 438 7.88 7.57 2.24
CA ALA A 438 9.24 7.52 2.75
C ALA A 438 9.54 6.12 3.30
N VAL A 439 10.78 5.67 3.08
CA VAL A 439 11.34 4.48 3.71
C VAL A 439 12.47 4.92 4.62
N LYS A 440 12.41 4.54 5.90
CA LYS A 440 13.52 4.70 6.84
C LYS A 440 14.24 3.37 7.00
N LYS A 441 15.54 3.40 6.80
CA LYS A 441 16.42 2.23 6.93
C LYS A 441 17.86 2.69 7.23
N ASN A 442 18.53 2.00 8.17
CA ASN A 442 19.94 2.28 8.51
C ASN A 442 20.21 3.75 8.83
N ASP A 443 19.38 4.36 9.68
CA ASP A 443 19.45 5.77 10.08
C ASP A 443 19.37 6.78 8.93
N LYS A 444 18.79 6.38 7.81
CA LYS A 444 18.48 7.24 6.67
C LYS A 444 17.02 7.15 6.28
N VAL A 445 16.50 8.25 5.76
CA VAL A 445 15.17 8.31 5.15
C VAL A 445 15.30 8.56 3.65
N TYR A 446 14.51 7.83 2.87
CA TYR A 446 14.48 7.86 1.42
C TYR A 446 13.08 8.25 0.94
N VAL A 447 13.00 9.24 0.08
CA VAL A 447 11.78 9.64 -0.64
C VAL A 447 12.08 9.57 -2.12
N GLN A 448 11.23 8.92 -2.92
CA GLN A 448 11.44 8.78 -4.36
C GLN A 448 10.20 9.24 -5.13
N ALA A 449 10.42 9.92 -6.25
CA ALA A 449 9.37 10.40 -7.12
C ALA A 449 9.81 10.34 -8.57
N GLY A 450 8.86 10.07 -9.47
CA GLY A 450 9.09 9.98 -10.91
C GLY A 450 8.12 10.82 -11.72
N ALA A 451 8.49 11.03 -12.96
CA ALA A 451 7.69 11.70 -13.98
C ALA A 451 7.50 10.79 -15.20
N GLY A 452 6.31 10.80 -15.77
CA GLY A 452 5.97 10.06 -16.98
C GLY A 452 6.40 10.82 -18.22
N ILE A 453 7.45 10.34 -18.87
CA ILE A 453 8.04 10.99 -20.03
C ILE A 453 7.32 10.55 -21.31
N VAL A 454 6.85 11.52 -22.06
CA VAL A 454 6.25 11.39 -23.40
C VAL A 454 7.01 12.25 -24.41
N ALA A 455 6.68 12.15 -25.69
CA ALA A 455 7.38 12.87 -26.77
C ALA A 455 7.46 14.40 -26.53
N ASP A 456 6.39 14.98 -25.99
CA ASP A 456 6.28 16.43 -25.75
C ASP A 456 6.81 16.88 -24.37
N SER A 457 7.32 15.96 -23.55
CA SER A 457 7.87 16.29 -22.23
C SER A 457 9.01 17.30 -22.31
N ILE A 458 8.99 18.28 -21.41
CA ILE A 458 10.02 19.31 -21.26
C ILE A 458 10.90 18.93 -20.07
N PRO A 459 12.21 18.67 -20.25
CA PRO A 459 13.08 18.14 -19.22
C PRO A 459 13.07 18.91 -17.90
N GLU A 460 13.09 20.25 -17.95
CA GLU A 460 13.06 21.11 -16.78
C GLU A 460 11.73 21.01 -16.02
N SER A 461 10.62 20.89 -16.75
CA SER A 461 9.27 20.74 -16.15
C SER A 461 9.16 19.39 -15.43
N GLU A 462 9.66 18.31 -16.04
CA GLU A 462 9.67 16.98 -15.43
C GLU A 462 10.57 16.93 -14.18
N TYR A 463 11.70 17.65 -14.20
CA TYR A 463 12.55 17.79 -13.01
C TYR A 463 11.79 18.47 -11.87
N GLU A 464 11.09 19.57 -12.11
CA GLU A 464 10.30 20.26 -11.10
C GLU A 464 9.11 19.40 -10.63
N GLU A 465 8.47 18.65 -11.53
CA GLU A 465 7.35 17.76 -11.20
C GLU A 465 7.78 16.69 -10.21
N THR A 466 8.93 16.03 -10.42
CA THR A 466 9.44 15.03 -9.46
C THR A 466 9.72 15.63 -8.09
N TYR A 467 10.22 16.86 -8.02
CA TYR A 467 10.41 17.56 -6.75
C TYR A 467 9.08 17.84 -6.05
N ASN A 468 8.11 18.37 -6.78
CA ASN A 468 6.79 18.70 -6.25
C ASN A 468 6.06 17.43 -5.74
N LYS A 469 6.21 16.31 -6.45
CA LYS A 469 5.65 15.01 -6.01
C LYS A 469 6.30 14.49 -4.72
N ALA A 470 7.57 14.76 -4.48
CA ALA A 470 8.28 14.37 -3.25
C ALA A 470 8.05 15.34 -2.08
N LEU A 471 7.75 16.61 -2.38
CA LEU A 471 7.78 17.73 -1.44
C LEU A 471 6.88 17.52 -0.21
N ALA A 472 5.68 16.98 -0.40
CA ALA A 472 4.75 16.75 0.69
C ALA A 472 5.32 15.79 1.74
N VAL A 473 5.94 14.70 1.28
CA VAL A 473 6.54 13.68 2.15
C VAL A 473 7.81 14.23 2.81
N MET A 474 8.67 14.90 2.04
CA MET A 474 9.88 15.55 2.60
C MET A 474 9.54 16.58 3.66
N ASN A 475 8.52 17.42 3.43
CA ASN A 475 8.07 18.41 4.41
C ASN A 475 7.51 17.74 5.67
N ALA A 476 6.77 16.64 5.52
CA ALA A 476 6.26 15.88 6.67
C ALA A 476 7.40 15.32 7.54
N VAL A 477 8.48 14.86 6.93
CA VAL A 477 9.67 14.40 7.65
C VAL A 477 10.41 15.56 8.32
N LYS A 478 10.61 16.68 7.61
CA LYS A 478 11.26 17.89 8.15
C LYS A 478 10.51 18.48 9.35
N ASN A 479 9.17 18.52 9.26
CA ASN A 479 8.31 19.16 10.26
C ASN A 479 7.81 18.17 11.32
N ALA A 480 8.38 16.97 11.38
CA ALA A 480 7.96 15.93 12.34
C ALA A 480 8.09 16.38 13.80
N GLY A 481 8.99 17.33 14.12
CA GLY A 481 9.16 17.91 15.45
C GLY A 481 8.00 18.81 15.89
N GLU A 482 7.30 19.46 14.95
CA GLU A 482 6.24 20.44 15.26
C GLU A 482 5.05 19.81 16.00
N VAL A 483 4.73 18.51 15.73
CA VAL A 483 3.63 17.81 16.41
C VAL A 483 3.85 17.54 17.90
N ASN A 484 5.03 17.83 18.44
CA ASN A 484 5.34 17.72 19.86
C ASN A 484 5.22 19.06 20.57
N ALA A 485 5.06 20.16 19.85
CA ALA A 485 4.97 21.52 20.40
C ALA A 485 3.58 21.91 20.93
N LEU A 486 2.60 20.96 20.86
CA LEU A 486 1.23 21.17 21.32
C LEU A 486 0.96 20.53 22.67
#